data_b18f298850e420f3457e555c85c8ceaa
#
_entry.id   b18f298850e420f3457e555c85c8ceaa
#
_cell.length_a   1.000
_cell.length_b   1.000
_cell.length_c   1.000
_cell.angle_alpha   90.00
_cell.angle_beta   90.00
_cell.angle_gamma   90.00
#
_symmetry.space_group_name_H-M   'P 1'
#
loop_
_entity.id
_entity.type
_entity.pdbx_description
1 polymer ?
#
loop_
_entity_poly.entity_id
_entity_poly.type
_entity_poly.pdbx_seq_one_letter_code
_entity_poly.pdbx_strand_id
1 'polypeptide(L)'
;MKSYLSDLSYLLAALLFCLFAVAARAEQVGSFSNDWTGNGMVVEAFADPQIAGVTCHVVHFDRSVLDRLTKGNWFENPSNSAISCSQSGPITVGKIALGPKGEEIFSQRMSLFFKSIAVRRIYDQKNDTLIYVAYSRQIKDASAKMGLATVSLYNAHPNWTIAKP
;
A
#
# COMPACT_ATOMS: atom_id res chain seq x y z
N MET A 1 3.38 -48.42 -6.51
CA MET A 1 2.22 -47.60 -6.88
C MET A 1 1.60 -46.81 -5.72
N LYS A 2 1.72 -47.27 -4.47
CA LYS A 2 1.15 -46.52 -3.29
C LYS A 2 1.95 -45.29 -2.84
N SER A 3 3.26 -45.22 -3.09
CA SER A 3 4.09 -44.09 -2.67
C SER A 3 3.90 -42.82 -3.53
N TYR A 4 3.66 -42.96 -4.82
CA TYR A 4 3.45 -41.82 -5.72
C TYR A 4 2.13 -41.06 -5.49
N LEU A 5 1.12 -41.74 -4.95
CA LEU A 5 -0.18 -41.12 -4.62
C LEU A 5 -0.09 -40.25 -3.36
N SER A 6 0.77 -40.65 -2.38
CA SER A 6 0.99 -39.81 -1.20
C SER A 6 1.79 -38.55 -1.52
N ASP A 7 2.83 -38.63 -2.36
CA ASP A 7 3.66 -37.51 -2.74
C ASP A 7 2.87 -36.48 -3.57
N LEU A 8 1.97 -36.97 -4.43
CA LEU A 8 1.09 -36.12 -5.22
C LEU A 8 0.08 -35.35 -4.34
N SER A 9 -0.43 -35.98 -3.29
CA SER A 9 -1.35 -35.33 -2.35
C SER A 9 -0.67 -34.23 -1.51
N TYR A 10 0.58 -34.43 -1.10
CA TYR A 10 1.37 -33.37 -0.43
C TYR A 10 1.72 -32.21 -1.33
N LEU A 11 2.04 -32.47 -2.61
CA LEU A 11 2.29 -31.43 -3.60
C LEU A 11 1.04 -30.60 -3.89
N LEU A 12 -0.14 -31.23 -4.00
CA LEU A 12 -1.41 -30.52 -4.17
C LEU A 12 -1.78 -29.69 -2.94
N ALA A 13 -1.57 -30.21 -1.73
CA ALA A 13 -1.83 -29.49 -0.49
C ALA A 13 -0.88 -28.30 -0.33
N ALA A 14 0.40 -28.43 -0.69
CA ALA A 14 1.37 -27.33 -0.68
C ALA A 14 1.04 -26.27 -1.72
N LEU A 15 0.55 -26.66 -2.91
CA LEU A 15 0.12 -25.74 -3.95
C LEU A 15 -1.15 -24.96 -3.54
N LEU A 16 -2.09 -25.61 -2.85
CA LEU A 16 -3.28 -24.95 -2.32
C LEU A 16 -2.96 -23.96 -1.20
N PHE A 17 -1.94 -24.23 -0.38
CA PHE A 17 -1.53 -23.36 0.70
C PHE A 17 -0.82 -22.09 0.22
N CYS A 18 -0.16 -22.12 -0.93
CA CYS A 18 0.48 -20.94 -1.55
C CYS A 18 -0.51 -19.91 -2.13
N LEU A 19 -1.80 -20.26 -2.28
CA LEU A 19 -2.80 -19.35 -2.89
C LEU A 19 -3.40 -18.33 -1.91
N PHE A 20 -3.04 -18.37 -0.62
CA PHE A 20 -3.53 -17.41 0.38
C PHE A 20 -2.51 -16.33 0.75
N ALA A 21 -1.69 -15.87 -0.19
CA ALA A 21 -1.02 -14.59 -0.01
C ALA A 21 -2.10 -13.49 -0.08
N VAL A 22 -2.62 -13.07 1.07
CA VAL A 22 -3.51 -11.91 1.18
C VAL A 22 -2.70 -10.69 0.83
N ALA A 23 -2.67 -10.35 -0.46
CA ALA A 23 -2.19 -9.04 -0.86
C ALA A 23 -3.13 -7.99 -0.22
N ALA A 24 -2.57 -7.02 0.50
CA ALA A 24 -3.33 -5.89 1.00
C ALA A 24 -4.04 -5.23 -0.20
N ARG A 25 -5.35 -5.43 -0.29
CA ARG A 25 -6.17 -4.79 -1.32
C ARG A 25 -6.63 -3.46 -0.79
N ALA A 26 -6.43 -2.42 -1.58
CA ALA A 26 -7.08 -1.15 -1.32
C ALA A 26 -8.56 -1.24 -1.67
N GLU A 27 -9.38 -0.63 -0.83
CA GLU A 27 -10.80 -0.45 -1.05
C GLU A 27 -11.06 1.03 -1.38
N GLN A 28 -11.77 1.28 -2.47
CA GLN A 28 -12.19 2.64 -2.78
C GLN A 28 -13.29 3.05 -1.80
N VAL A 29 -12.98 4.03 -0.94
CA VAL A 29 -13.89 4.54 0.09
C VAL A 29 -14.54 5.85 -0.31
N GLY A 30 -14.03 6.51 -1.37
CA GLY A 30 -14.63 7.74 -1.87
C GLY A 30 -14.10 8.11 -3.24
N SER A 31 -14.92 8.84 -3.99
CA SER A 31 -14.53 9.49 -5.24
C SER A 31 -15.40 10.72 -5.50
N PHE A 32 -14.81 11.73 -6.13
CA PHE A 32 -15.55 12.94 -6.53
C PHE A 32 -14.89 13.58 -7.75
N SER A 33 -15.69 14.28 -8.55
CA SER A 33 -15.17 15.03 -9.70
C SER A 33 -14.42 16.26 -9.23
N ASN A 34 -13.23 16.48 -9.80
CA ASN A 34 -12.42 17.66 -9.55
C ASN A 34 -12.73 18.79 -10.57
N ASP A 35 -13.17 18.41 -11.76
CA ASP A 35 -13.51 19.34 -12.84
C ASP A 35 -14.64 18.79 -13.74
N TRP A 36 -15.10 19.63 -14.65
CA TRP A 36 -16.15 19.29 -15.62
C TRP A 36 -15.67 18.39 -16.77
N THR A 37 -14.37 18.19 -16.94
CA THR A 37 -13.77 17.32 -17.98
C THR A 37 -13.68 15.86 -17.54
N GLY A 38 -14.18 15.54 -16.34
CA GLY A 38 -14.23 14.18 -15.80
C GLY A 38 -12.96 13.73 -15.11
N ASN A 39 -12.06 14.64 -14.75
CA ASN A 39 -10.97 14.33 -13.85
C ASN A 39 -11.49 14.20 -12.43
N GLY A 40 -11.20 13.09 -11.79
CA GLY A 40 -11.67 12.77 -10.46
C GLY A 40 -10.56 12.69 -9.43
N MET A 41 -10.96 12.71 -8.18
CA MET A 41 -10.16 12.32 -7.04
C MET A 41 -10.71 11.00 -6.52
N VAL A 42 -9.82 10.06 -6.23
CA VAL A 42 -10.15 8.76 -5.64
C VAL A 42 -9.46 8.65 -4.29
N VAL A 43 -10.20 8.22 -3.29
CA VAL A 43 -9.70 7.90 -1.96
C VAL A 43 -9.80 6.41 -1.76
N GLU A 44 -8.67 5.80 -1.45
CA GLU A 44 -8.57 4.37 -1.19
C GLU A 44 -8.06 4.12 0.22
N ALA A 45 -8.65 3.13 0.89
CA ALA A 45 -8.21 2.65 2.19
C ALA A 45 -7.53 1.29 2.06
N PHE A 46 -6.47 1.07 2.80
CA PHE A 46 -5.85 -0.24 2.96
C PHE A 46 -5.34 -0.44 4.39
N ALA A 47 -5.45 -1.66 4.88
CA ALA A 47 -4.87 -2.05 6.16
C ALA A 47 -3.39 -2.38 6.00
N ASP A 48 -2.59 -2.13 7.03
CA ASP A 48 -1.20 -2.61 7.07
C ASP A 48 -1.20 -4.15 7.15
N PRO A 49 -0.53 -4.86 6.24
CA PRO A 49 -0.59 -6.32 6.18
C PRO A 49 0.09 -7.02 7.36
N GLN A 50 1.01 -6.35 8.07
CA GLN A 50 1.72 -6.90 9.23
C GLN A 50 1.35 -6.23 10.55
N ILE A 51 0.56 -5.15 10.52
CA ILE A 51 0.15 -4.42 11.72
C ILE A 51 -1.37 -4.27 11.73
N ALA A 52 -2.04 -5.15 12.47
CA ALA A 52 -3.46 -5.02 12.69
C ALA A 52 -3.78 -3.75 13.46
N GLY A 53 -4.95 -3.15 13.21
CA GLY A 53 -5.39 -1.93 13.88
C GLY A 53 -4.79 -0.63 13.32
N VAL A 54 -4.11 -0.69 12.17
CA VAL A 54 -3.67 0.49 11.42
C VAL A 54 -4.26 0.48 10.03
N THR A 55 -4.89 1.58 9.65
CA THR A 55 -5.45 1.81 8.31
C THR A 55 -4.86 3.07 7.71
N CYS A 56 -4.46 2.98 6.46
CA CYS A 56 -3.96 4.09 5.67
C CYS A 56 -4.99 4.48 4.60
N HIS A 57 -5.18 5.78 4.39
CA HIS A 57 -5.96 6.35 3.31
C HIS A 57 -5.02 7.06 2.35
N VAL A 58 -5.12 6.74 1.07
CA VAL A 58 -4.36 7.39 0.00
C VAL A 58 -5.35 8.08 -0.93
N VAL A 59 -5.11 9.36 -1.20
CA VAL A 59 -5.85 10.09 -2.21
C VAL A 59 -4.98 10.33 -3.44
N HIS A 60 -5.54 10.12 -4.61
CA HIS A 60 -4.86 10.34 -5.88
C HIS A 60 -5.84 10.80 -6.96
N PHE A 61 -5.30 11.36 -8.04
CA PHE A 61 -6.09 11.74 -9.21
C PHE A 61 -6.41 10.52 -10.07
N ASP A 62 -7.67 10.44 -10.50
CA ASP A 62 -8.09 9.58 -11.61
C ASP A 62 -8.42 10.45 -12.82
N ARG A 63 -7.67 10.27 -13.92
CA ARG A 63 -7.90 11.03 -15.15
C ARG A 63 -8.79 10.27 -16.10
N SER A 64 -9.83 10.94 -16.60
CA SER A 64 -10.70 10.39 -17.61
C SER A 64 -9.96 10.13 -18.93
N VAL A 65 -10.41 9.11 -19.67
CA VAL A 65 -9.89 8.79 -21.00
C VAL A 65 -10.11 9.97 -21.95
N LEU A 66 -11.19 10.72 -21.75
CA LEU A 66 -11.56 11.87 -22.57
C LEU A 66 -10.55 13.02 -22.41
N ASP A 67 -10.11 13.32 -21.19
CA ASP A 67 -9.10 14.34 -20.90
C ASP A 67 -7.75 13.97 -21.54
N ARG A 68 -7.39 12.69 -21.53
CA ARG A 68 -6.16 12.20 -22.18
C ARG A 68 -6.19 12.33 -23.70
N LEU A 69 -7.35 12.07 -24.30
CA LEU A 69 -7.55 12.17 -25.75
C LEU A 69 -7.54 13.63 -26.22
N THR A 70 -8.21 14.52 -25.50
CA THR A 70 -8.39 15.92 -25.92
C THR A 70 -7.13 16.76 -25.73
N LYS A 71 -6.33 16.49 -24.71
CA LYS A 71 -5.10 17.25 -24.41
C LYS A 71 -3.83 16.63 -24.97
N GLY A 72 -3.91 15.45 -25.60
CA GLY A 72 -2.72 14.75 -26.12
C GLY A 72 -1.71 14.31 -25.04
N ASN A 73 -2.06 14.44 -23.77
CA ASN A 73 -1.19 14.24 -22.62
C ASN A 73 -1.23 12.81 -22.08
N TRP A 74 -0.98 11.85 -22.95
CA TRP A 74 -0.96 10.43 -22.58
C TRP A 74 0.07 10.10 -21.51
N PHE A 75 1.11 10.92 -21.41
CA PHE A 75 2.26 10.71 -20.53
C PHE A 75 2.29 11.62 -19.29
N GLU A 76 1.48 12.67 -19.28
CA GLU A 76 1.32 13.49 -18.07
C GLU A 76 0.43 12.77 -17.07
N ASN A 77 0.97 12.58 -15.90
CA ASN A 77 0.23 12.07 -14.76
C ASN A 77 0.38 13.00 -13.59
N PRO A 78 -0.69 13.34 -12.91
CA PRO A 78 -0.57 13.95 -11.60
C PRO A 78 0.10 12.92 -10.68
N SER A 79 1.37 13.12 -10.41
CA SER A 79 2.13 12.32 -9.44
C SER A 79 1.79 12.72 -7.99
N ASN A 80 0.72 13.48 -7.80
CA ASN A 80 0.26 13.93 -6.49
C ASN A 80 -0.54 12.81 -5.84
N SER A 81 -0.01 12.28 -4.75
CA SER A 81 -0.73 11.47 -3.80
C SER A 81 -0.49 12.01 -2.41
N ALA A 82 -1.52 12.02 -1.58
CA ALA A 82 -1.39 12.26 -0.16
C ALA A 82 -1.74 10.98 0.59
N ILE A 83 -1.12 10.80 1.75
CA ILE A 83 -1.36 9.66 2.62
C ILE A 83 -1.68 10.15 4.04
N SER A 84 -2.63 9.48 4.68
CA SER A 84 -2.89 9.58 6.10
C SER A 84 -3.06 8.19 6.67
N CYS A 85 -2.33 7.86 7.72
CA CYS A 85 -2.47 6.59 8.43
C CYS A 85 -2.88 6.86 9.88
N SER A 86 -3.78 6.04 10.40
CA SER A 86 -4.29 6.19 11.75
C SER A 86 -4.55 4.84 12.41
N GLN A 87 -4.60 4.85 13.71
CA GLN A 87 -5.10 3.72 14.47
C GLN A 87 -6.61 3.55 14.21
N SER A 88 -7.00 2.37 13.75
CA SER A 88 -8.39 1.99 13.49
C SER A 88 -8.92 0.89 14.40
N GLY A 89 -8.06 0.39 15.31
CA GLY A 89 -8.40 -0.64 16.29
C GLY A 89 -7.23 -0.92 17.23
N PRO A 90 -7.34 -1.95 18.08
CA PRO A 90 -6.21 -2.41 18.91
C PRO A 90 -5.02 -2.78 18.03
N ILE A 91 -3.83 -2.25 18.32
CA ILE A 91 -2.65 -2.48 17.49
C ILE A 91 -2.02 -3.82 17.85
N THR A 92 -1.84 -4.67 16.86
CA THR A 92 -1.02 -5.90 16.97
C THR A 92 0.07 -5.85 15.91
N VAL A 93 1.33 -5.87 16.36
CA VAL A 93 2.50 -5.80 15.50
C VAL A 93 3.03 -7.20 15.22
N GLY A 94 2.99 -7.58 13.95
CA GLY A 94 3.58 -8.81 13.44
C GLY A 94 5.08 -8.70 13.18
N LYS A 95 5.59 -9.55 12.30
CA LYS A 95 6.99 -9.49 11.88
C LYS A 95 7.18 -8.34 10.90
N ILE A 96 7.89 -7.30 11.31
CA ILE A 96 8.17 -6.10 10.51
C ILE A 96 9.67 -5.93 10.31
N ALA A 97 10.05 -5.22 9.23
CA ALA A 97 11.43 -4.83 9.00
C ALA A 97 11.86 -3.74 9.99
N LEU A 98 12.97 -3.96 10.67
CA LEU A 98 13.52 -3.04 11.69
C LEU A 98 14.63 -2.14 11.15
N GLY A 99 15.14 -2.43 9.95
CA GLY A 99 16.20 -1.63 9.34
C GLY A 99 15.70 -0.30 8.78
N PRO A 100 16.61 0.67 8.53
CA PRO A 100 16.26 2.01 8.09
C PRO A 100 15.63 2.06 6.69
N LYS A 101 15.77 0.99 5.90
CA LYS A 101 15.12 0.89 4.60
C LYS A 101 13.62 0.56 4.71
N GLY A 102 13.16 0.06 5.86
CA GLY A 102 11.79 -0.41 6.03
C GLY A 102 11.38 -1.45 4.99
N GLU A 103 10.09 -1.59 4.77
CA GLU A 103 9.52 -2.50 3.78
C GLU A 103 8.36 -1.88 3.00
N GLU A 104 8.20 -2.29 1.76
CA GLU A 104 7.05 -1.89 0.96
C GLU A 104 5.85 -2.74 1.34
N ILE A 105 4.78 -2.09 1.74
CA ILE A 105 3.57 -2.73 2.25
C ILE A 105 2.40 -2.63 1.28
N PHE A 106 2.47 -1.71 0.34
CA PHE A 106 1.42 -1.46 -0.64
C PHE A 106 2.01 -0.96 -1.95
N SER A 107 1.46 -1.40 -3.07
CA SER A 107 1.77 -0.87 -4.39
C SER A 107 0.57 -1.00 -5.31
N GLN A 108 0.20 0.09 -5.96
CA GLN A 108 -0.90 0.13 -6.92
C GLN A 108 -0.47 0.77 -8.22
N ARG A 109 -0.82 0.11 -9.33
CA ARG A 109 -0.55 0.62 -10.66
C ARG A 109 -1.58 1.69 -11.04
N MET A 110 -1.11 2.90 -11.32
CA MET A 110 -1.94 4.07 -11.63
C MET A 110 -2.10 4.31 -13.13
N SER A 111 -1.33 3.66 -13.98
CA SER A 111 -1.46 3.78 -15.43
C SER A 111 -1.06 2.49 -16.14
N LEU A 112 -1.54 2.33 -17.38
CA LEU A 112 -1.24 1.15 -18.20
C LEU A 112 0.26 1.03 -18.51
N PHE A 113 1.02 2.11 -18.45
CA PHE A 113 2.37 2.08 -18.99
C PHE A 113 3.51 2.33 -18.00
N PHE A 114 3.41 3.21 -16.98
CA PHE A 114 4.67 3.59 -16.30
C PHE A 114 4.58 4.11 -14.86
N LYS A 115 3.42 4.18 -14.21
CA LYS A 115 3.33 4.79 -12.87
C LYS A 115 2.62 3.90 -11.87
N SER A 116 3.23 3.78 -10.71
CA SER A 116 2.61 3.16 -9.55
C SER A 116 2.83 4.04 -8.32
N ILE A 117 1.83 4.07 -7.45
CA ILE A 117 1.98 4.55 -6.09
C ILE A 117 2.44 3.37 -5.25
N ALA A 118 3.45 3.58 -4.46
CA ALA A 118 3.92 2.62 -3.47
C ALA A 118 3.90 3.25 -2.09
N VAL A 119 3.67 2.44 -1.06
CA VAL A 119 3.77 2.85 0.33
C VAL A 119 4.80 1.97 1.02
N ARG A 120 5.75 2.63 1.67
CA ARG A 120 6.81 2.00 2.45
C ARG A 120 6.60 2.31 3.92
N ARG A 121 6.66 1.29 4.76
CA ARG A 121 6.66 1.42 6.21
C ARG A 121 8.08 1.37 6.73
N ILE A 122 8.41 2.28 7.65
CA ILE A 122 9.65 2.32 8.41
C ILE A 122 9.27 2.37 9.89
N TYR A 123 9.93 1.60 10.74
CA TYR A 123 9.75 1.68 12.17
C TYR A 123 10.89 2.49 12.80
N ASP A 124 10.54 3.65 13.34
CA ASP A 124 11.44 4.46 14.16
C ASP A 124 11.44 3.91 15.59
N GLN A 125 12.41 3.06 15.88
CA GLN A 125 12.53 2.41 17.19
C GLN A 125 12.75 3.40 18.32
N LYS A 126 13.50 4.49 18.07
CA LYS A 126 13.81 5.49 19.08
C LYS A 126 12.58 6.25 19.55
N ASN A 127 11.67 6.55 18.64
CA ASN A 127 10.47 7.33 18.91
C ASN A 127 9.20 6.46 18.99
N ASP A 128 9.35 5.13 18.93
CA ASP A 128 8.25 4.15 18.94
C ASP A 128 7.13 4.54 17.97
N THR A 129 7.52 4.81 16.72
CA THR A 129 6.63 5.40 15.71
C THR A 129 6.73 4.65 14.38
N LEU A 130 5.56 4.31 13.82
CA LEU A 130 5.46 3.81 12.46
C LEU A 130 5.41 4.99 11.49
N ILE A 131 6.27 4.98 10.49
CA ILE A 131 6.35 6.00 9.44
C ILE A 131 5.92 5.36 8.13
N TYR A 132 4.94 5.95 7.46
CA TYR A 132 4.42 5.51 6.16
C TYR A 132 4.75 6.57 5.11
N VAL A 133 5.53 6.17 4.10
CA VAL A 133 5.91 7.05 3.00
C VAL A 133 5.23 6.58 1.73
N ALA A 134 4.28 7.37 1.23
CA ALA A 134 3.74 7.20 -0.10
C ALA A 134 4.63 7.90 -1.12
N TYR A 135 4.98 7.22 -2.21
CA TYR A 135 5.81 7.77 -3.26
C TYR A 135 5.42 7.21 -4.62
N SER A 136 5.65 8.01 -5.66
CA SER A 136 5.46 7.57 -7.03
C SER A 136 6.74 6.93 -7.56
N ARG A 137 6.61 5.74 -8.12
CA ARG A 137 7.68 5.14 -8.92
C ARG A 137 7.60 5.69 -10.32
N GLN A 138 8.67 6.31 -10.78
CA GLN A 138 8.77 6.87 -12.13
C GLN A 138 9.93 6.28 -12.88
N ILE A 139 9.76 6.16 -14.21
CA ILE A 139 10.81 5.65 -15.10
C ILE A 139 11.56 6.78 -15.78
N LYS A 140 11.04 8.03 -15.85
CA LYS A 140 11.69 9.19 -16.50
C LYS A 140 11.31 10.54 -15.87
N ASP A 141 12.30 11.40 -15.76
CA ASP A 141 12.39 12.88 -15.68
C ASP A 141 11.29 13.70 -14.96
N ALA A 142 10.52 13.14 -14.08
CA ALA A 142 9.54 13.91 -13.34
C ALA A 142 9.84 13.86 -11.83
N SER A 143 9.65 14.99 -11.16
CA SER A 143 9.80 15.10 -9.70
C SER A 143 8.93 14.05 -9.00
N ALA A 144 9.56 13.14 -8.28
CA ALA A 144 8.86 12.19 -7.43
C ALA A 144 8.17 12.99 -6.31
N LYS A 145 6.85 12.96 -6.29
CA LYS A 145 6.08 13.52 -5.18
C LYS A 145 5.88 12.46 -4.12
N MET A 146 6.01 12.85 -2.87
CA MET A 146 5.91 11.97 -1.73
C MET A 146 4.99 12.55 -0.67
N GLY A 147 4.33 11.68 0.05
CA GLY A 147 3.54 11.99 1.24
C GLY A 147 4.08 11.20 2.42
N LEU A 148 3.92 11.73 3.62
CA LEU A 148 4.34 11.10 4.86
C LEU A 148 3.19 11.09 5.85
N ALA A 149 2.96 9.94 6.48
CA ALA A 149 2.07 9.78 7.62
C ALA A 149 2.77 9.04 8.74
N THR A 150 2.38 9.28 9.97
CA THR A 150 2.95 8.62 11.15
C THR A 150 1.87 8.09 12.06
N VAL A 151 2.12 6.93 12.69
CA VAL A 151 1.29 6.37 13.74
C VAL A 151 2.17 6.10 14.95
N SER A 152 1.95 6.86 16.02
CA SER A 152 2.69 6.65 17.28
C SER A 152 2.21 5.38 17.97
N LEU A 153 3.15 4.59 18.44
CA LEU A 153 2.89 3.40 19.26
C LEU A 153 3.02 3.69 20.78
N TYR A 154 3.51 4.87 21.15
CA TYR A 154 3.84 5.23 22.52
C TYR A 154 2.67 5.01 23.51
N ASN A 155 1.47 5.48 23.14
CA ASN A 155 0.26 5.33 23.96
C ASN A 155 -0.71 4.26 23.45
N ALA A 156 -0.33 3.54 22.39
CA ALA A 156 -1.23 2.57 21.77
C ALA A 156 -1.19 1.18 22.43
N HIS A 157 -0.23 0.97 23.34
CA HIS A 157 -0.01 -0.33 24.03
C HIS A 157 -0.07 -1.52 23.05
N PRO A 158 0.76 -1.54 21.98
CA PRO A 158 0.65 -2.53 20.95
C PRO A 158 1.00 -3.93 21.47
N ASN A 159 0.24 -4.93 21.04
CA ASN A 159 0.60 -6.32 21.24
C ASN A 159 1.62 -6.73 20.19
N TRP A 160 2.82 -7.15 20.61
CA TRP A 160 3.86 -7.66 19.74
C TRP A 160 3.79 -9.18 19.65
N THR A 161 3.59 -9.72 18.43
CA THR A 161 3.58 -11.17 18.21
C THR A 161 4.98 -11.79 18.23
N ILE A 162 6.01 -10.94 18.11
CA ILE A 162 7.43 -11.26 18.30
C ILE A 162 7.99 -10.33 19.38
N ALA A 163 9.16 -10.64 19.92
CA ALA A 163 9.79 -9.75 20.89
C ALA A 163 9.92 -8.33 20.31
N LYS A 164 9.49 -7.33 21.11
CA LYS A 164 9.70 -5.92 20.74
C LYS A 164 11.20 -5.67 20.65
N PRO A 165 11.70 -5.03 19.56
CA PRO A 165 13.11 -4.75 19.36
C PRO A 165 13.67 -3.71 20.35
#